data_7c8466afa2e03d9888cba2a971129ea3
#
_entry.id   7c8466afa2e03d9888cba2a971129ea3
#
_cell.length_a   1.000
_cell.length_b   1.000
_cell.length_c   1.000
_cell.angle_alpha   90.00
_cell.angle_beta   90.00
_cell.angle_gamma   90.00
#
_symmetry.space_group_name_H-M   'P 1'
#
loop_
_entity.id
_entity.type
_entity.pdbx_description
1 polymer ?
#
loop_
_entity_poly.entity_id
_entity_poly.type
_entity_poly.pdbx_seq_one_letter_code
_entity_poly.pdbx_strand_id
1 'polypeptide(L)'
;MSPAREAQPVIEQLTARAFTIPTDAPEADGTLSWDATTIVVAEARAGGHTGIGYSYAAGTAASLISELLTETVLGADALSPPAAWTRMRRAVRNIGYPGVASSAISAVDIALWDLKARLLGVALSTLLGRVRERVPVYGSGGFTTYSREQMERQLTGWMVQGIRAV
;
A
#
# COMPACT_ATOMS: atom_id res chain seq x y z
N MET A 1 -17.16 7.73 -40.12
CA MET A 1 -15.81 7.33 -39.67
C MET A 1 -15.88 7.12 -38.18
N SER A 2 -15.74 5.90 -37.67
CA SER A 2 -15.68 5.63 -36.25
C SER A 2 -14.34 6.20 -35.75
N PRO A 3 -14.31 6.97 -34.64
CA PRO A 3 -13.04 7.44 -34.08
C PRO A 3 -12.17 6.22 -33.79
N ALA A 4 -10.89 6.29 -34.19
CA ALA A 4 -9.93 5.28 -33.82
C ALA A 4 -9.98 5.10 -32.30
N ARG A 5 -10.27 3.90 -31.83
CA ARG A 5 -10.27 3.57 -30.41
C ARG A 5 -8.82 3.74 -29.95
N GLU A 6 -8.54 4.79 -29.18
CA GLU A 6 -7.21 4.95 -28.57
C GLU A 6 -6.84 3.63 -27.88
N ALA A 7 -5.62 3.18 -28.10
CA ALA A 7 -5.15 1.94 -27.49
C ALA A 7 -5.23 2.10 -25.95
N GLN A 8 -5.94 1.19 -25.30
CA GLN A 8 -6.06 1.21 -23.84
C GLN A 8 -4.66 1.06 -23.24
N PRO A 9 -4.30 1.88 -22.22
CA PRO A 9 -3.01 1.78 -21.58
C PRO A 9 -2.85 0.42 -20.90
N VAL A 10 -1.75 -0.27 -21.20
CA VAL A 10 -1.41 -1.56 -20.59
C VAL A 10 -0.34 -1.37 -19.54
N ILE A 11 -0.30 -2.23 -18.53
CA ILE A 11 0.74 -2.23 -17.50
C ILE A 11 2.07 -2.59 -18.16
N GLU A 12 3.00 -1.63 -18.21
CA GLU A 12 4.30 -1.73 -18.85
C GLU A 12 5.38 -2.25 -17.91
N GLN A 13 5.24 -1.91 -16.62
CA GLN A 13 6.20 -2.26 -15.59
C GLN A 13 5.51 -2.39 -14.24
N LEU A 14 5.98 -3.36 -13.45
CA LEU A 14 5.71 -3.47 -12.02
C LEU A 14 7.04 -3.74 -11.30
N THR A 15 7.35 -2.94 -10.28
CA THR A 15 8.52 -3.14 -9.42
C THR A 15 8.10 -3.13 -7.96
N ALA A 16 8.87 -3.80 -7.11
CA ALA A 16 8.65 -3.77 -5.67
C ALA A 16 9.98 -3.66 -4.92
N ARG A 17 9.94 -2.94 -3.79
CA ARG A 17 11.07 -2.80 -2.86
C ARG A 17 10.58 -2.91 -1.44
N ALA A 18 11.42 -3.50 -0.58
CA ALA A 18 11.19 -3.53 0.85
C ALA A 18 12.13 -2.53 1.53
N PHE A 19 11.59 -1.76 2.48
CA PHE A 19 12.34 -0.82 3.30
C PHE A 19 12.11 -1.18 4.76
N THR A 20 13.17 -1.48 5.49
CA THR A 20 13.15 -1.66 6.93
C THR A 20 13.59 -0.36 7.58
N ILE A 21 12.71 0.23 8.36
CA ILE A 21 12.87 1.57 8.95
C ILE A 21 12.98 1.36 10.46
N PRO A 22 14.11 1.75 11.09
CA PRO A 22 14.23 1.71 12.54
C PRO A 22 13.18 2.60 13.20
N THR A 23 12.67 2.18 14.35
CA THR A 23 11.86 3.04 15.22
C THR A 23 12.76 4.01 15.99
N ASP A 24 12.22 5.16 16.41
CA ASP A 24 12.99 6.17 17.17
C ASP A 24 13.51 5.64 18.52
N ALA A 25 12.83 4.65 19.06
CA ALA A 25 13.21 3.90 20.26
C ALA A 25 12.57 2.50 20.17
N PRO A 26 13.09 1.49 20.90
CA PRO A 26 12.42 0.21 20.99
C PRO A 26 10.97 0.36 21.43
N GLU A 27 10.07 -0.26 20.69
CA GLU A 27 8.64 -0.24 20.94
C GLU A 27 8.18 -1.63 21.40
N ALA A 28 7.24 -1.66 22.36
CA ALA A 28 6.59 -2.90 22.76
C ALA A 28 5.15 -2.63 23.17
N ASP A 29 4.30 -3.59 22.86
CA ASP A 29 2.97 -3.73 23.45
C ASP A 29 2.97 -4.81 24.56
N GLY A 30 1.84 -5.33 24.94
CA GLY A 30 1.75 -6.40 25.95
C GLY A 30 2.20 -7.79 25.44
N THR A 31 2.52 -7.96 24.15
CA THR A 31 2.77 -9.26 23.52
C THR A 31 4.08 -9.35 22.76
N LEU A 32 4.49 -8.28 22.10
CA LEU A 32 5.65 -8.22 21.22
C LEU A 32 6.50 -6.98 21.48
N SER A 33 7.76 -7.05 21.10
CA SER A 33 8.67 -5.91 21.03
C SER A 33 9.32 -5.85 19.66
N TRP A 34 9.62 -4.62 19.19
CA TRP A 34 10.28 -4.37 17.91
C TRP A 34 11.09 -3.07 17.98
N ASP A 35 12.07 -2.98 17.09
CA ASP A 35 12.95 -1.82 16.94
C ASP A 35 12.98 -1.30 15.50
N ALA A 36 12.23 -1.94 14.62
CA ALA A 36 12.10 -1.55 13.23
C ALA A 36 10.75 -2.01 12.66
N THR A 37 10.29 -1.33 11.61
CA THR A 37 9.14 -1.73 10.80
C THR A 37 9.54 -1.92 9.35
N THR A 38 8.90 -2.85 8.64
CA THR A 38 9.16 -3.07 7.23
C THR A 38 7.92 -2.71 6.40
N ILE A 39 8.15 -1.86 5.39
CA ILE A 39 7.16 -1.51 4.38
C ILE A 39 7.60 -2.05 3.03
N VAL A 40 6.69 -2.66 2.30
CA VAL A 40 6.88 -3.08 0.91
C VAL A 40 6.13 -2.12 0.02
N VAL A 41 6.86 -1.45 -0.88
CA VAL A 41 6.33 -0.48 -1.83
C VAL A 41 6.32 -1.10 -3.22
N ALA A 42 5.17 -1.06 -3.89
CA ALA A 42 4.98 -1.46 -5.28
C ALA A 42 4.76 -0.22 -6.16
N GLU A 43 5.40 -0.19 -7.33
CA GLU A 43 5.23 0.84 -8.35
C GLU A 43 4.79 0.18 -9.66
N ALA A 44 3.66 0.61 -10.21
CA ALA A 44 3.13 0.16 -11.50
C ALA A 44 3.15 1.31 -12.51
N ARG A 45 3.57 1.04 -13.76
CA ARG A 45 3.66 2.04 -14.83
C ARG A 45 2.81 1.68 -16.03
N ALA A 46 2.15 2.67 -16.59
CA ALA A 46 1.41 2.61 -17.84
C ALA A 46 1.21 4.03 -18.41
N GLY A 47 1.26 4.20 -19.71
CA GLY A 47 0.92 5.46 -20.39
C GLY A 47 1.66 6.68 -19.85
N GLY A 48 2.92 6.55 -19.49
CA GLY A 48 3.73 7.63 -18.92
C GLY A 48 3.44 7.99 -17.46
N HIS A 49 2.53 7.28 -16.77
CA HIS A 49 2.18 7.49 -15.37
C HIS A 49 2.73 6.38 -14.48
N THR A 50 2.95 6.70 -13.21
CA THR A 50 3.37 5.74 -12.19
C THR A 50 2.37 5.78 -11.03
N GLY A 51 1.78 4.64 -10.71
CA GLY A 51 0.97 4.44 -9.51
C GLY A 51 1.79 3.77 -8.42
N ILE A 52 1.52 4.12 -7.16
CA ILE A 52 2.24 3.65 -5.98
C ILE A 52 1.26 3.01 -5.01
N GLY A 53 1.64 1.83 -4.50
CA GLY A 53 0.93 1.15 -3.43
C GLY A 53 1.91 0.57 -2.43
N TYR A 54 1.44 0.29 -1.22
CA TYR A 54 2.30 -0.30 -0.19
C TYR A 54 1.52 -1.21 0.75
N SER A 55 2.28 -2.08 1.43
CA SER A 55 1.81 -2.88 2.56
C SER A 55 2.84 -2.90 3.67
N TYR A 56 2.38 -2.88 4.91
CA TYR A 56 3.18 -3.26 6.06
C TYR A 56 3.34 -4.79 6.03
N ALA A 57 4.52 -5.25 5.62
CA ALA A 57 4.76 -6.67 5.38
C ALA A 57 6.26 -6.99 5.43
N ALA A 58 6.59 -8.27 5.63
CA ALA A 58 7.96 -8.75 5.51
C ALA A 58 8.51 -8.55 4.08
N GLY A 59 9.84 -8.41 3.95
CA GLY A 59 10.51 -8.22 2.67
C GLY A 59 10.24 -9.32 1.64
N THR A 60 9.89 -10.54 2.08
CA THR A 60 9.46 -11.65 1.23
C THR A 60 8.24 -11.32 0.34
N ALA A 61 7.41 -10.36 0.76
CA ALA A 61 6.31 -9.90 -0.09
C ALA A 61 6.82 -9.16 -1.34
N ALA A 62 7.95 -8.43 -1.26
CA ALA A 62 8.56 -7.81 -2.43
C ALA A 62 9.13 -8.85 -3.40
N SER A 63 9.75 -9.94 -2.91
CA SER A 63 10.19 -11.06 -3.74
C SER A 63 9.01 -11.71 -4.46
N LEU A 64 7.92 -11.98 -3.74
CA LEU A 64 6.70 -12.56 -4.35
C LEU A 64 6.12 -11.67 -5.45
N ILE A 65 6.12 -10.34 -5.26
CA ILE A 65 5.69 -9.40 -6.30
C ILE A 65 6.58 -9.54 -7.53
N SER A 66 7.90 -9.51 -7.34
CA SER A 66 8.87 -9.54 -8.44
C SER A 66 8.88 -10.86 -9.20
N GLU A 67 8.77 -11.99 -8.50
CA GLU A 67 8.94 -13.33 -9.07
C GLU A 67 7.65 -13.90 -9.67
N LEU A 68 6.48 -13.50 -9.14
CA LEU A 68 5.19 -14.09 -9.54
C LEU A 68 4.18 -13.05 -10.01
N LEU A 69 3.94 -11.97 -9.22
CA LEU A 69 2.84 -11.07 -9.52
C LEU A 69 3.15 -10.16 -10.72
N THR A 70 4.42 -9.83 -10.95
CA THR A 70 4.84 -9.00 -12.08
C THR A 70 4.42 -9.63 -13.41
N GLU A 71 4.77 -10.89 -13.65
CA GLU A 71 4.39 -11.58 -14.89
C GLU A 71 2.86 -11.73 -15.01
N THR A 72 2.17 -11.84 -13.88
CA THR A 72 0.71 -11.99 -13.84
C THR A 72 -0.03 -10.75 -14.35
N VAL A 73 0.53 -9.55 -14.14
CA VAL A 73 -0.14 -8.27 -14.44
C VAL A 73 0.45 -7.53 -15.64
N LEU A 74 1.69 -7.80 -16.06
CA LEU A 74 2.27 -7.18 -17.25
C LEU A 74 1.38 -7.39 -18.47
N GLY A 75 1.22 -6.33 -19.29
CA GLY A 75 0.35 -6.31 -20.46
C GLY A 75 -1.15 -6.30 -20.15
N ALA A 76 -1.55 -6.32 -18.88
CA ALA A 76 -2.96 -6.20 -18.52
C ALA A 76 -3.44 -4.74 -18.70
N ASP A 77 -4.74 -4.58 -18.94
CA ASP A 77 -5.40 -3.28 -18.99
C ASP A 77 -5.23 -2.51 -17.67
N ALA A 78 -4.54 -1.37 -17.72
CA ALA A 78 -4.28 -0.54 -16.55
C ALA A 78 -5.55 0.14 -15.99
N LEU A 79 -6.63 0.19 -16.77
CA LEU A 79 -7.92 0.72 -16.33
C LEU A 79 -8.81 -0.33 -15.63
N SER A 80 -8.34 -1.58 -15.56
CA SER A 80 -9.09 -2.71 -14.98
C SER A 80 -8.41 -3.37 -13.77
N PRO A 81 -8.12 -2.65 -12.66
CA PRO A 81 -7.51 -3.24 -11.45
C PRO A 81 -8.23 -4.50 -10.93
N PRO A 82 -9.58 -4.60 -10.92
CA PRO A 82 -10.25 -5.82 -10.46
C PRO A 82 -9.92 -7.06 -11.27
N ALA A 83 -9.66 -6.92 -12.58
CA ALA A 83 -9.25 -8.05 -13.42
C ALA A 83 -7.83 -8.50 -13.08
N ALA A 84 -6.91 -7.55 -12.87
CA ALA A 84 -5.54 -7.83 -12.41
C ALA A 84 -5.55 -8.51 -11.03
N TRP A 85 -6.34 -8.00 -10.08
CA TRP A 85 -6.52 -8.62 -8.76
C TRP A 85 -6.99 -10.08 -8.87
N THR A 86 -7.97 -10.36 -9.72
CA THR A 86 -8.46 -11.73 -9.93
C THR A 86 -7.36 -12.65 -10.48
N ARG A 87 -6.51 -12.16 -11.40
CA ARG A 87 -5.36 -12.92 -11.90
C ARG A 87 -4.34 -13.21 -10.81
N MET A 88 -3.96 -12.19 -10.01
CA MET A 88 -3.02 -12.36 -8.89
C MET A 88 -3.55 -13.36 -7.85
N ARG A 89 -4.84 -13.31 -7.52
CA ARG A 89 -5.49 -14.28 -6.63
C ARG A 89 -5.38 -15.72 -7.14
N ARG A 90 -5.55 -15.92 -8.45
CA ARG A 90 -5.38 -17.24 -9.07
C ARG A 90 -3.93 -17.72 -9.07
N ALA A 91 -2.98 -16.81 -9.32
CA ALA A 91 -1.56 -17.14 -9.34
C ALA A 91 -1.06 -17.67 -7.99
N VAL A 92 -1.53 -17.13 -6.87
CA VAL A 92 -1.14 -17.55 -5.53
C VAL A 92 -1.92 -18.75 -4.99
N ARG A 93 -2.84 -19.33 -5.76
CA ARG A 93 -3.74 -20.41 -5.30
C ARG A 93 -2.99 -21.55 -4.61
N ASN A 94 -1.89 -22.02 -5.20
CA ASN A 94 -1.18 -23.20 -4.73
C ASN A 94 -0.20 -22.93 -3.57
N ILE A 95 0.23 -21.67 -3.41
CA ILE A 95 1.13 -21.25 -2.31
C ILE A 95 0.36 -20.69 -1.11
N GLY A 96 -0.94 -20.48 -1.25
CA GLY A 96 -1.81 -19.93 -0.20
C GLY A 96 -1.97 -18.41 -0.29
N TYR A 97 -3.19 -17.95 -0.07
CA TYR A 97 -3.51 -16.52 -0.13
C TYR A 97 -3.28 -15.78 1.20
N PRO A 98 -3.67 -16.32 2.37
CA PRO A 98 -3.52 -15.61 3.64
C PRO A 98 -2.05 -15.30 3.96
N GLY A 99 -1.81 -14.17 4.62
CA GLY A 99 -0.47 -13.75 5.05
C GLY A 99 0.31 -13.02 3.96
N VAL A 100 1.55 -13.45 3.66
CA VAL A 100 2.48 -12.74 2.76
C VAL A 100 1.89 -12.50 1.37
N ALA A 101 1.19 -13.48 0.80
CA ALA A 101 0.60 -13.35 -0.52
C ALA A 101 -0.51 -12.29 -0.57
N SER A 102 -1.37 -12.21 0.45
CA SER A 102 -2.40 -11.17 0.52
C SER A 102 -1.80 -9.78 0.69
N SER A 103 -0.73 -9.63 1.47
CA SER A 103 -0.01 -8.37 1.65
C SER A 103 0.67 -7.92 0.35
N ALA A 104 1.29 -8.85 -0.38
CA ALA A 104 1.88 -8.59 -1.69
C ALA A 104 0.83 -8.12 -2.70
N ILE A 105 -0.29 -8.85 -2.81
CA ILE A 105 -1.40 -8.48 -3.70
C ILE A 105 -1.98 -7.13 -3.32
N SER A 106 -2.13 -6.83 -2.03
CA SER A 106 -2.64 -5.54 -1.55
C SER A 106 -1.75 -4.37 -2.00
N ALA A 107 -0.43 -4.48 -1.86
CA ALA A 107 0.49 -3.44 -2.33
C ALA A 107 0.34 -3.19 -3.84
N VAL A 108 0.26 -4.26 -4.64
CA VAL A 108 0.09 -4.14 -6.10
C VAL A 108 -1.28 -3.58 -6.45
N ASP A 109 -2.36 -4.06 -5.83
CA ASP A 109 -3.72 -3.59 -6.09
C ASP A 109 -3.86 -2.08 -5.83
N ILE A 110 -3.31 -1.59 -4.72
CA ILE A 110 -3.27 -0.15 -4.41
C ILE A 110 -2.50 0.61 -5.49
N ALA A 111 -1.34 0.10 -5.93
CA ALA A 111 -0.56 0.73 -7.00
C ALA A 111 -1.35 0.81 -8.31
N LEU A 112 -2.11 -0.23 -8.67
CA LEU A 112 -2.94 -0.25 -9.87
C LEU A 112 -4.12 0.72 -9.79
N TRP A 113 -4.75 0.86 -8.63
CA TRP A 113 -5.81 1.83 -8.42
C TRP A 113 -5.29 3.28 -8.44
N ASP A 114 -4.11 3.56 -7.84
CA ASP A 114 -3.47 4.87 -7.94
C ASP A 114 -3.06 5.19 -9.38
N LEU A 115 -2.50 4.21 -10.10
CA LEU A 115 -2.18 4.34 -11.53
C LEU A 115 -3.42 4.70 -12.36
N LYS A 116 -4.53 3.98 -12.16
CA LYS A 116 -5.79 4.26 -12.84
C LYS A 116 -6.29 5.68 -12.56
N ALA A 117 -6.22 6.13 -11.31
CA ALA A 117 -6.63 7.48 -10.93
C ALA A 117 -5.77 8.54 -11.64
N ARG A 118 -4.45 8.33 -11.74
CA ARG A 118 -3.52 9.21 -12.45
C ARG A 118 -3.76 9.22 -13.96
N LEU A 119 -3.99 8.08 -14.58
CA LEU A 119 -4.33 7.96 -16.00
C LEU A 119 -5.63 8.71 -16.33
N LEU A 120 -6.59 8.73 -15.42
CA LEU A 120 -7.85 9.46 -15.56
C LEU A 120 -7.78 10.93 -15.10
N GLY A 121 -6.65 11.39 -14.55
CA GLY A 121 -6.48 12.76 -14.07
C GLY A 121 -7.35 13.12 -12.85
N VAL A 122 -7.72 12.14 -12.01
CA VAL A 122 -8.57 12.34 -10.84
C VAL A 122 -7.89 11.86 -9.56
N ALA A 123 -8.30 12.41 -8.41
CA ALA A 123 -7.84 11.88 -7.13
C ALA A 123 -8.42 10.48 -6.89
N LEU A 124 -7.63 9.57 -6.27
CA LEU A 124 -8.09 8.21 -5.95
C LEU A 124 -9.37 8.21 -5.09
N SER A 125 -9.49 9.13 -4.13
CA SER A 125 -10.70 9.28 -3.33
C SER A 125 -11.94 9.67 -4.15
N THR A 126 -11.75 10.40 -5.24
CA THR A 126 -12.83 10.74 -6.18
C THR A 126 -13.19 9.53 -7.04
N LEU A 127 -12.20 8.79 -7.55
CA LEU A 127 -12.40 7.59 -8.35
C LEU A 127 -13.17 6.50 -7.57
N LEU A 128 -12.86 6.33 -6.28
CA LEU A 128 -13.50 5.32 -5.42
C LEU A 128 -14.84 5.79 -4.83
N GLY A 129 -15.22 7.05 -5.01
CA GLY A 129 -16.42 7.63 -4.43
C GLY A 129 -16.21 8.10 -2.99
N ARG A 130 -15.96 9.40 -2.81
CA ARG A 130 -15.75 9.99 -1.49
C ARG A 130 -17.06 10.04 -0.70
N VAL A 131 -17.06 9.39 0.46
CA VAL A 131 -18.22 9.38 1.38
C VAL A 131 -18.10 10.49 2.43
N ARG A 132 -16.87 10.95 2.76
CA ARG A 132 -16.60 11.94 3.81
C ARG A 132 -15.49 12.88 3.36
N GLU A 133 -15.57 14.11 3.81
CA GLU A 133 -14.49 15.10 3.59
C GLU A 133 -13.40 15.00 4.66
N ARG A 134 -13.76 14.55 5.86
CA ARG A 134 -12.87 14.45 7.02
C ARG A 134 -13.07 13.10 7.71
N VAL A 135 -11.97 12.55 8.22
CA VAL A 135 -11.96 11.31 8.98
C VAL A 135 -11.38 11.62 10.36
N PRO A 136 -12.07 11.22 11.45
CA PRO A 136 -11.49 11.28 12.78
C PRO A 136 -10.22 10.43 12.85
N VAL A 137 -9.20 10.94 13.52
CA VAL A 137 -7.94 10.23 13.75
C VAL A 137 -7.67 10.11 15.24
N TYR A 138 -6.96 9.06 15.63
CA TYR A 138 -6.41 8.91 16.97
C TYR A 138 -4.89 8.74 16.90
N GLY A 139 -4.19 9.07 17.99
CA GLY A 139 -2.77 8.82 18.13
C GLY A 139 -2.54 7.35 18.54
N SER A 140 -1.73 6.64 17.77
CA SER A 140 -1.34 5.26 18.08
C SER A 140 0.06 5.24 18.63
N GLY A 141 0.21 4.94 19.93
CA GLY A 141 1.48 4.92 20.64
C GLY A 141 1.27 4.53 22.10
N GLY A 142 2.08 5.08 22.99
CA GLY A 142 1.98 4.73 24.41
C GLY A 142 2.56 3.34 24.68
N PHE A 143 3.65 3.00 24.02
CA PHE A 143 4.32 1.70 24.15
C PHE A 143 4.85 1.48 25.56
N THR A 144 4.84 0.23 26.01
CA THR A 144 5.25 -0.16 27.36
C THR A 144 6.73 0.09 27.64
N THR A 145 7.54 0.30 26.62
CA THR A 145 8.96 0.67 26.69
C THR A 145 9.21 2.16 26.91
N TYR A 146 8.18 3.00 26.78
CA TYR A 146 8.35 4.45 26.91
C TYR A 146 8.55 4.88 28.36
N SER A 147 9.49 5.82 28.56
CA SER A 147 9.54 6.55 29.82
C SER A 147 8.32 7.47 29.95
N ARG A 148 8.06 7.91 31.18
CA ARG A 148 6.99 8.87 31.44
C ARG A 148 7.13 10.14 30.61
N GLU A 149 8.35 10.66 30.48
CA GLU A 149 8.66 11.87 29.73
C GLU A 149 8.45 11.67 28.23
N GLN A 150 8.75 10.49 27.70
CA GLN A 150 8.47 10.15 26.29
C GLN A 150 6.96 10.12 26.05
N MET A 151 6.20 9.49 26.92
CA MET A 151 4.75 9.44 26.86
C MET A 151 4.13 10.84 26.90
N GLU A 152 4.55 11.68 27.87
CA GLU A 152 4.05 13.06 28.01
C GLU A 152 4.37 13.90 26.76
N ARG A 153 5.57 13.79 26.21
CA ARG A 153 5.94 14.48 24.94
C ARG A 153 5.08 14.04 23.78
N GLN A 154 4.86 12.75 23.61
CA GLN A 154 4.05 12.21 22.52
C GLN A 154 2.60 12.70 22.63
N LEU A 155 1.97 12.57 23.78
CA LEU A 155 0.59 12.98 24.01
C LEU A 155 0.42 14.50 23.82
N THR A 156 1.34 15.29 24.37
CA THR A 156 1.34 16.75 24.20
C THR A 156 1.50 17.13 22.72
N GLY A 157 2.40 16.47 22.01
CA GLY A 157 2.59 16.69 20.57
C GLY A 157 1.32 16.41 19.75
N TRP A 158 0.61 15.36 20.07
CA TRP A 158 -0.68 15.05 19.42
C TRP A 158 -1.77 16.06 19.76
N MET A 159 -1.84 16.49 21.02
CA MET A 159 -2.79 17.54 21.41
C MET A 159 -2.56 18.84 20.64
N VAL A 160 -1.29 19.25 20.48
CA VAL A 160 -0.93 20.46 19.69
C VAL A 160 -1.35 20.29 18.22
N GLN A 161 -1.29 19.09 17.65
CA GLN A 161 -1.75 18.76 16.30
C GLN A 161 -3.28 18.64 16.19
N GLY A 162 -4.02 18.75 17.30
CA GLY A 162 -5.47 18.65 17.33
C GLY A 162 -5.99 17.21 17.40
N ILE A 163 -5.14 16.20 17.62
CA ILE A 163 -5.54 14.81 17.86
C ILE A 163 -6.10 14.72 19.29
N ARG A 164 -7.34 14.24 19.44
CA ARG A 164 -8.08 14.27 20.71
C ARG A 164 -8.36 12.87 21.29
N ALA A 165 -7.94 11.83 20.58
CA ALA A 165 -8.12 10.44 21.00
C ALA A 165 -6.79 9.68 20.89
N VAL A 166 -6.55 8.80 21.85
CA VAL A 166 -5.41 7.87 21.92
C VAL A 166 -5.90 6.50 22.32
#